data_e0bb3432e36891f3df4ffa3a1d933989
#
_entry.id   e0bb3432e36891f3df4ffa3a1d933989
#
_cell.length_a   1.000
_cell.length_b   1.000
_cell.length_c   1.000
_cell.angle_alpha   90.00
_cell.angle_beta   90.00
_cell.angle_gamma   90.00
#
_symmetry.space_group_name_H-M   'P 1'
#
loop_
_entity.id
_entity.type
_entity.pdbx_description
1 polymer ?
#
loop_
_entity_poly.entity_id
_entity_poly.type
_entity_poly.pdbx_seq_one_letter_code
_entity_poly.pdbx_strand_id
1 'polypeptide(L)'
;NPDTLEWIGLAPVFDSGTSFFHSESVFSLRNPYLRESLKIKAKPFASNQKEQMKRIPFKEYCSDLDFERLDGISEFFEKLISQNPYIEPERAKILCRTLNSRIKETKRLFDN
;
A
#
# COMPACT_ATOMS: atom_id res chain seq x y z
N ASN A 1 -6.52 -16.67 18.40
CA ASN A 1 -7.41 -17.26 19.40
C ASN A 1 -6.82 -16.96 20.81
N PRO A 2 -7.52 -16.17 21.66
CA PRO A 2 -7.00 -15.77 22.96
C PRO A 2 -6.88 -16.94 23.95
N ASP A 3 -7.64 -18.00 23.76
CA ASP A 3 -7.67 -19.16 24.68
C ASP A 3 -6.55 -20.15 24.39
N THR A 4 -6.21 -20.35 23.13
CA THR A 4 -5.20 -21.34 22.68
C THR A 4 -3.90 -20.73 22.20
N LEU A 5 -3.85 -19.40 21.98
CA LEU A 5 -2.74 -18.65 21.35
C LEU A 5 -2.44 -19.11 19.92
N GLU A 6 -3.35 -19.82 19.29
CA GLU A 6 -3.21 -20.26 17.90
C GLU A 6 -3.61 -19.14 16.91
N TRP A 7 -2.91 -19.09 15.80
CA TRP A 7 -3.26 -18.22 14.69
C TRP A 7 -4.56 -18.72 14.04
N ILE A 8 -5.54 -17.80 13.88
CA ILE A 8 -6.81 -18.10 13.21
C ILE A 8 -6.94 -17.42 11.85
N GLY A 9 -5.97 -16.58 11.48
CA GLY A 9 -5.94 -15.86 10.20
C GLY A 9 -5.34 -14.47 10.32
N LEU A 10 -5.47 -13.68 9.28
CA LEU A 10 -5.08 -12.29 9.27
C LEU A 10 -6.03 -11.43 10.09
N ALA A 11 -5.48 -10.42 10.76
CA ALA A 11 -6.29 -9.41 11.44
C ALA A 11 -7.10 -8.59 10.42
N PRO A 12 -8.31 -8.13 10.78
CA PRO A 12 -9.04 -7.18 9.95
C PRO A 12 -8.23 -5.92 9.68
N VAL A 13 -8.44 -5.31 8.52
CA VAL A 13 -7.82 -4.02 8.19
C VAL A 13 -8.42 -2.94 9.09
N PHE A 14 -7.56 -2.18 9.75
CA PHE A 14 -7.98 -1.12 10.67
C PHE A 14 -6.98 0.04 10.63
N ASP A 15 -7.38 1.20 11.18
CA ASP A 15 -6.56 2.39 11.35
C ASP A 15 -5.86 2.86 10.06
N SER A 16 -6.64 3.08 9.01
CA SER A 16 -6.15 3.56 7.72
C SER A 16 -6.04 5.10 7.62
N GLY A 17 -6.33 5.83 8.71
CA GLY A 17 -6.39 7.30 8.73
C GLY A 17 -5.07 8.00 8.39
N THR A 18 -3.93 7.33 8.53
CA THR A 18 -2.60 7.84 8.17
C THR A 18 -2.11 7.35 6.80
N SER A 19 -2.98 6.70 6.03
CA SER A 19 -2.64 6.16 4.72
C SER A 19 -2.36 7.24 3.68
N PHE A 20 -1.71 6.85 2.61
CA PHE A 20 -1.45 7.69 1.43
C PHE A 20 -0.73 8.99 1.72
N PHE A 21 0.25 8.95 2.67
CA PHE A 21 1.08 10.12 2.97
C PHE A 21 0.26 11.37 3.33
N HIS A 22 -0.82 11.21 4.07
CA HIS A 22 -1.76 12.29 4.38
C HIS A 22 -1.09 13.51 5.03
N SER A 23 -0.03 13.31 5.82
CA SER A 23 0.72 14.35 6.51
C SER A 23 1.87 14.95 5.68
N GLU A 24 2.19 14.39 4.51
CA GLU A 24 3.28 14.86 3.68
C GLU A 24 2.86 16.03 2.78
N SER A 25 3.73 17.03 2.65
CA SER A 25 3.54 18.10 1.67
C SER A 25 3.77 17.61 0.24
N VAL A 26 3.23 18.33 -0.74
CA VAL A 26 3.51 18.05 -2.17
C VAL A 26 5.01 18.14 -2.45
N PHE A 27 5.70 19.08 -1.82
CA PHE A 27 7.15 19.21 -1.94
C PHE A 27 7.88 17.94 -1.48
N SER A 28 7.51 17.39 -0.32
CA SER A 28 8.06 16.12 0.18
C SER A 28 7.72 14.95 -0.75
N LEU A 29 6.52 14.92 -1.28
CA LEU A 29 6.07 13.85 -2.19
C LEU A 29 6.76 13.85 -3.54
N ARG A 30 7.41 14.93 -3.94
CA ARG A 30 8.26 14.97 -5.15
C ARG A 30 9.51 14.11 -5.01
N ASN A 31 9.91 13.77 -3.79
CA ASN A 31 11.07 12.92 -3.54
C ASN A 31 10.82 11.50 -4.10
N PRO A 32 11.67 11.04 -5.05
CA PRO A 32 11.52 9.70 -5.64
C PRO A 32 11.54 8.56 -4.61
N TYR A 33 12.31 8.74 -3.53
CA TYR A 33 12.42 7.74 -2.46
C TYR A 33 11.08 7.48 -1.76
N LEU A 34 10.28 8.51 -1.51
CA LEU A 34 8.94 8.34 -0.95
C LEU A 34 8.00 7.62 -1.91
N ARG A 35 8.20 7.79 -3.21
CA ARG A 35 7.42 7.10 -4.24
C ARG A 35 7.80 5.62 -4.41
N GLU A 36 9.04 5.26 -4.10
CA GLU A 36 9.48 3.85 -4.04
C GLU A 36 8.98 3.18 -2.76
N SER A 37 7.72 3.06 -2.67
CA SER A 37 6.92 2.93 -1.46
C SER A 37 7.19 1.70 -0.60
N LEU A 38 7.67 0.60 -1.18
CA LEU A 38 7.98 -0.60 -0.38
C LEU A 38 9.35 -0.52 0.30
N LYS A 39 10.17 0.46 -0.04
CA LYS A 39 11.46 0.72 0.61
C LYS A 39 11.35 1.62 1.84
N ILE A 40 10.17 2.17 2.11
CA ILE A 40 9.91 2.99 3.28
C ILE A 40 10.17 2.17 4.54
N LYS A 41 10.82 2.81 5.53
CA LYS A 41 11.02 2.19 6.85
C LYS A 41 9.71 1.70 7.43
N ALA A 42 9.70 0.48 7.86
CA ALA A 42 8.57 -0.13 8.54
C ALA A 42 9.10 -0.91 9.74
N LYS A 43 8.65 -0.56 10.91
CA LYS A 43 9.00 -1.21 12.19
C LYS A 43 7.76 -1.91 12.75
N PRO A 44 7.93 -2.85 13.69
CA PRO A 44 9.17 -3.26 14.35
C PRO A 44 9.90 -4.46 13.72
N PHE A 45 9.29 -5.18 12.80
CA PHE A 45 9.75 -6.53 12.44
C PHE A 45 10.81 -6.59 11.35
N ALA A 46 10.97 -5.52 10.57
CA ALA A 46 11.95 -5.45 9.50
C ALA A 46 12.42 -4.01 9.25
N SER A 47 13.43 -3.84 8.41
CA SER A 47 14.00 -2.54 8.08
C SER A 47 13.12 -1.68 7.17
N ASN A 48 12.29 -2.32 6.35
CA ASN A 48 11.36 -1.66 5.43
C ASN A 48 10.14 -2.53 5.15
N GLN A 49 9.15 -1.94 4.50
CA GLN A 49 7.88 -2.60 4.23
C GLN A 49 8.04 -3.85 3.35
N LYS A 50 8.92 -3.81 2.34
CA LYS A 50 9.18 -4.95 1.47
C LYS A 50 9.67 -6.17 2.26
N GLU A 51 10.62 -5.97 3.18
CA GLU A 51 11.16 -7.03 4.01
C GLU A 51 10.13 -7.56 5.02
N GLN A 52 9.23 -6.70 5.50
CA GLN A 52 8.11 -7.17 6.32
C GLN A 52 7.14 -8.03 5.50
N MET A 53 6.78 -7.59 4.31
CA MET A 53 5.85 -8.34 3.44
C MET A 53 6.39 -9.72 3.06
N LYS A 54 7.69 -9.88 2.86
CA LYS A 54 8.31 -11.19 2.60
C LYS A 54 8.11 -12.21 3.72
N ARG A 55 7.81 -11.76 4.93
CA ARG A 55 7.56 -12.62 6.09
C ARG A 55 6.12 -13.14 6.14
N ILE A 56 5.24 -12.60 5.31
CA ILE A 56 3.84 -13.03 5.25
C ILE A 56 3.76 -14.25 4.32
N PRO A 57 3.21 -15.37 4.76
CA PRO A 57 2.97 -16.51 3.89
C PRO A 57 1.76 -16.25 3.00
N PHE A 58 1.92 -15.40 2.00
CA PHE A 58 0.84 -14.93 1.13
C PHE A 58 0.06 -16.06 0.46
N LYS A 59 0.73 -17.11 0.00
CA LYS A 59 0.07 -18.25 -0.65
C LYS A 59 -0.90 -18.96 0.27
N GLU A 60 -0.63 -18.92 1.56
CA GLU A 60 -1.49 -19.54 2.58
C GLU A 60 -2.67 -18.65 2.97
N TYR A 61 -2.39 -17.36 3.24
CA TYR A 61 -3.39 -16.46 3.83
C TYR A 61 -4.09 -15.53 2.82
N CYS A 62 -3.55 -15.39 1.63
CA CYS A 62 -4.03 -14.46 0.62
C CYS A 62 -4.24 -15.15 -0.74
N SER A 63 -4.57 -16.44 -0.74
CA SER A 63 -4.81 -17.22 -1.97
C SER A 63 -5.92 -16.63 -2.84
N ASP A 64 -6.88 -15.94 -2.23
CA ASP A 64 -8.02 -15.33 -2.92
C ASP A 64 -7.72 -13.93 -3.47
N LEU A 65 -6.50 -13.42 -3.27
CA LEU A 65 -6.13 -12.12 -3.76
C LEU A 65 -5.90 -12.14 -5.27
N ASP A 66 -6.78 -11.46 -5.98
CA ASP A 66 -6.77 -11.34 -7.43
C ASP A 66 -6.31 -9.96 -7.85
N PHE A 67 -5.06 -9.86 -8.31
CA PHE A 67 -4.48 -8.58 -8.75
C PHE A 67 -5.08 -8.06 -10.05
N GLU A 68 -5.73 -8.90 -10.87
CA GLU A 68 -6.39 -8.45 -12.09
C GLU A 68 -7.59 -7.56 -11.78
N ARG A 69 -8.23 -7.76 -10.63
CA ARG A 69 -9.30 -6.88 -10.16
C ARG A 69 -8.84 -5.46 -9.82
N LEU A 70 -7.53 -5.25 -9.71
CA LEU A 70 -6.95 -3.93 -9.48
C LEU A 70 -6.58 -3.20 -10.78
N ASP A 71 -6.83 -3.81 -11.93
CA ASP A 71 -6.62 -3.17 -13.22
C ASP A 71 -7.54 -1.93 -13.34
N GLY A 72 -6.95 -0.79 -13.72
CA GLY A 72 -7.65 0.47 -13.81
C GLY A 72 -7.93 1.17 -12.47
N ILE A 73 -7.49 0.59 -11.33
CA ILE A 73 -7.76 1.18 -10.01
C ILE A 73 -7.11 2.56 -9.83
N SER A 74 -5.96 2.80 -10.44
CA SER A 74 -5.28 4.09 -10.30
C SER A 74 -5.99 5.20 -11.04
N GLU A 75 -6.57 4.95 -12.20
CA GLU A 75 -7.37 5.90 -12.95
C GLU A 75 -8.67 6.20 -12.20
N PHE A 76 -9.32 5.19 -11.66
CA PHE A 76 -10.49 5.35 -10.80
C PHE A 76 -10.15 6.18 -9.56
N PHE A 77 -9.04 5.89 -8.91
CA PHE A 77 -8.58 6.59 -7.72
C PHE A 77 -8.22 8.05 -8.02
N GLU A 78 -7.54 8.34 -9.15
CA GLU A 78 -7.26 9.70 -9.60
C GLU A 78 -8.54 10.49 -9.81
N LYS A 79 -9.51 9.90 -10.49
CA LYS A 79 -10.82 10.53 -10.72
C LYS A 79 -11.55 10.81 -9.41
N LEU A 80 -11.52 9.86 -8.47
CA LEU A 80 -12.14 10.03 -7.16
C LEU A 80 -11.50 11.15 -6.34
N ILE A 81 -10.18 11.17 -6.25
CA ILE A 81 -9.44 12.21 -5.51
C ILE A 81 -9.61 13.58 -6.16
N SER A 82 -9.63 13.67 -7.48
CA SER A 82 -9.77 14.92 -8.21
C SER A 82 -11.12 15.59 -8.02
N GLN A 83 -12.11 14.89 -7.49
CA GLN A 83 -13.39 15.47 -7.09
C GLN A 83 -13.30 16.31 -5.81
N ASN A 84 -12.26 16.14 -5.02
CA ASN A 84 -12.05 16.93 -3.81
C ASN A 84 -11.29 18.22 -4.14
N PRO A 85 -11.92 19.40 -4.00
CA PRO A 85 -11.30 20.68 -4.37
C PRO A 85 -10.12 21.07 -3.45
N TYR A 86 -9.98 20.42 -2.30
CA TYR A 86 -8.88 20.67 -1.36
C TYR A 86 -7.63 19.84 -1.65
N ILE A 87 -7.69 18.92 -2.61
CA ILE A 87 -6.53 18.12 -3.02
C ILE A 87 -5.92 18.73 -4.28
N GLU A 88 -4.65 19.12 -4.18
CA GLU A 88 -3.91 19.66 -5.29
C GLU A 88 -3.80 18.64 -6.44
N PRO A 89 -3.96 19.04 -7.72
CA PRO A 89 -3.86 18.13 -8.87
C PRO A 89 -2.52 17.38 -8.94
N GLU A 90 -1.42 18.03 -8.58
CA GLU A 90 -0.10 17.41 -8.52
C GLU A 90 -0.05 16.30 -7.47
N ARG A 91 -0.66 16.53 -6.29
CA ARG A 91 -0.77 15.53 -5.24
C ARG A 91 -1.52 14.28 -5.73
N ALA A 92 -2.66 14.47 -6.38
CA ALA A 92 -3.45 13.39 -6.92
C ALA A 92 -2.63 12.53 -7.89
N LYS A 93 -1.90 13.14 -8.81
CA LYS A 93 -1.02 12.44 -9.76
C LYS A 93 0.09 11.64 -9.08
N ILE A 94 0.74 12.24 -8.08
CA ILE A 94 1.81 11.55 -7.33
C ILE A 94 1.25 10.35 -6.59
N LEU A 95 0.11 10.50 -5.91
CA LEU A 95 -0.52 9.41 -5.17
C LEU A 95 -0.94 8.27 -6.09
N CYS A 96 -1.47 8.57 -7.27
CA CYS A 96 -1.85 7.54 -8.25
C CYS A 96 -0.65 6.78 -8.81
N ARG A 97 0.44 7.47 -9.11
CA ARG A 97 1.69 6.82 -9.51
C ARG A 97 2.24 5.92 -8.41
N THR A 98 2.17 6.37 -7.17
CA THR A 98 2.61 5.61 -6.00
C THR A 98 1.75 4.36 -5.80
N LEU A 99 0.44 4.48 -5.95
CA LEU A 99 -0.48 3.35 -5.89
C LEU A 99 -0.14 2.29 -6.94
N ASN A 100 0.04 2.70 -8.19
CA ASN A 100 0.45 1.81 -9.27
C ASN A 100 1.77 1.10 -8.99
N SER A 101 2.76 1.84 -8.51
CA SER A 101 4.06 1.28 -8.15
C SER A 101 3.91 0.23 -7.04
N ARG A 102 3.13 0.52 -6.01
CA ARG A 102 2.85 -0.41 -4.91
C ARG A 102 2.19 -1.68 -5.38
N ILE A 103 1.17 -1.58 -6.22
CA ILE A 103 0.46 -2.74 -6.76
C ILE A 103 1.43 -3.63 -7.53
N LYS A 104 2.23 -3.06 -8.43
CA LYS A 104 3.23 -3.80 -9.22
C LYS A 104 4.28 -4.49 -8.36
N GLU A 105 4.81 -3.79 -7.39
CA GLU A 105 5.83 -4.34 -6.46
C GLU A 105 5.24 -5.46 -5.59
N THR A 106 4.03 -5.25 -5.08
CA THR A 106 3.33 -6.27 -4.28
C THR A 106 3.04 -7.52 -5.11
N LYS A 107 2.55 -7.36 -6.34
CA LYS A 107 2.32 -8.48 -7.26
C LYS A 107 3.60 -9.28 -7.48
N ARG A 108 4.73 -8.62 -7.72
CA ARG A 108 6.03 -9.32 -7.86
C ARG A 108 6.42 -10.14 -6.64
N LEU A 109 6.09 -9.66 -5.43
CA LEU A 109 6.35 -10.42 -4.21
C LEU A 109 5.45 -11.65 -4.08
N PHE A 110 4.22 -11.56 -4.59
CA PHE A 110 3.29 -12.69 -4.64
C PHE A 110 3.69 -13.75 -5.64
N ASP A 111 4.19 -13.35 -6.81
CA ASP A 111 4.57 -14.25 -7.89
C ASP A 111 5.86 -15.03 -7.59
N ASN A 112 6.62 -14.59 -6.61
CA ASN A 112 7.80 -15.28 -6.10
C ASN A 112 7.45 -16.23 -4.93
#